data_8229fc1715ee39f782b2d19148071466
#
_entry.id   8229fc1715ee39f782b2d19148071466
#
_cell.length_a   1.000
_cell.length_b   1.000
_cell.length_c   1.000
_cell.angle_alpha   90.00
_cell.angle_beta   90.00
_cell.angle_gamma   90.00
#
_symmetry.space_group_name_H-M   'P 1'
#
loop_
_entity.id
_entity.type
_entity.pdbx_description
1 polymer ?
#
loop_
_entity_poly.entity_id
_entity_poly.type
_entity_poly.pdbx_seq_one_letter_code
_entity_poly.pdbx_strand_id
1 'polypeptide(L)'
;MKEGNGMETKVRTNVIKRNGQEVEFDIEKIVNAIEAANREVDRIHQMNTYQIQAIADKIAAEVANIKRAVNVEDIQEMVETGIMEMRGFEVAQKYIRYRYKRSLARHANTTD
;
A
#
# COMPACT_ATOMS: atom_id res chain seq x y z
N MET A 1 -0.64 -23.22 -24.36
CA MET A 1 -0.73 -22.73 -23.84
C MET A 1 -0.71 -22.27 -23.35
N LYS A 2 -0.85 -22.18 -23.46
CA LYS A 2 -0.96 -21.54 -23.00
C LYS A 2 -0.91 -21.21 -22.20
N GLU A 3 -0.83 -20.96 -22.42
CA GLU A 3 -1.00 -20.45 -21.69
C GLU A 3 -1.17 -20.10 -20.92
N GLY A 4 -1.19 -20.26 -21.27
CA GLY A 4 -1.59 -19.67 -20.54
C GLY A 4 -1.67 -19.51 -19.85
N ASN A 5 -1.59 -19.50 -20.16
CA ASN A 5 -1.87 -19.02 -19.50
C ASN A 5 -1.81 -18.58 -18.60
N GLY A 6 -1.71 -18.50 -18.72
CA GLY A 6 -1.74 -17.90 -17.97
C GLY A 6 -2.13 -17.29 -17.59
N MET A 7 -2.46 -17.04 -18.07
CA MET A 7 -2.96 -16.28 -17.78
C MET A 7 -3.78 -16.24 -17.10
N GLU A 8 -4.04 -16.64 -17.11
CA GLU A 8 -4.73 -16.53 -16.59
C GLU A 8 -5.20 -16.23 -15.79
N THR A 9 -5.31 -16.34 -16.11
CA THR A 9 -5.92 -16.14 -15.23
C THR A 9 -5.54 -15.32 -14.12
N LYS A 10 -5.22 -14.30 -14.23
CA LYS A 10 -4.97 -13.37 -13.23
C LYS A 10 -6.22 -12.93 -12.62
N VAL A 11 -6.35 -13.21 -11.36
CA VAL A 11 -7.47 -12.68 -10.62
C VAL A 11 -7.13 -11.23 -10.33
N ARG A 12 -7.91 -10.34 -10.86
CA ARG A 12 -7.72 -8.94 -10.56
C ARG A 12 -8.41 -8.62 -9.27
N THR A 13 -7.67 -7.99 -8.37
CA THR A 13 -8.23 -7.57 -7.10
C THR A 13 -8.50 -6.07 -7.16
N ASN A 14 -9.67 -5.70 -6.72
CA ASN A 14 -10.05 -4.30 -6.66
C ASN A 14 -9.92 -3.77 -5.26
N VAL A 15 -9.63 -2.47 -5.18
CA VAL A 15 -9.52 -1.75 -3.93
C VAL A 15 -10.69 -0.78 -3.85
N ILE A 16 -11.36 -0.75 -2.70
CA ILE A 16 -12.44 0.18 -2.46
C ILE A 16 -11.87 1.41 -1.78
N LYS A 17 -11.93 2.53 -2.47
CA LYS A 17 -11.43 3.80 -1.95
C LYS A 17 -12.41 4.35 -0.91
N ARG A 18 -11.96 5.37 -0.17
CA ARG A 18 -12.78 5.96 0.87
C ARG A 18 -14.11 6.46 0.38
N ASN A 19 -14.17 6.92 -0.87
CA ASN A 19 -15.41 7.41 -1.45
C ASN A 19 -16.29 6.30 -2.02
N GLY A 20 -15.91 5.05 -1.81
CA GLY A 20 -16.68 3.91 -2.30
C GLY A 20 -16.33 3.46 -3.70
N GLN A 21 -15.51 4.23 -4.40
CA GLN A 21 -15.12 3.88 -5.77
C GLN A 21 -14.17 2.69 -5.75
N GLU A 22 -14.38 1.75 -6.67
CA GLU A 22 -13.47 0.62 -6.81
C GLU A 22 -12.47 0.89 -7.90
N VAL A 23 -11.20 0.59 -7.60
CA VAL A 23 -10.11 0.72 -8.56
C VAL A 23 -9.28 -0.55 -8.50
N GLU A 24 -8.53 -0.80 -9.54
CA GLU A 24 -7.67 -1.97 -9.59
C GLU A 24 -6.51 -1.82 -8.62
N PHE A 25 -6.13 -2.91 -7.95
CA PHE A 25 -4.98 -2.90 -7.04
C PHE A 25 -3.72 -2.60 -7.83
N ASP A 26 -2.90 -1.71 -7.30
CA ASP A 26 -1.67 -1.27 -7.97
C ASP A 26 -0.54 -1.27 -6.95
N ILE A 27 0.34 -2.25 -7.07
CA ILE A 27 1.46 -2.42 -6.15
C ILE A 27 2.40 -1.22 -6.16
N GLU A 28 2.51 -0.53 -7.29
CA GLU A 28 3.37 0.65 -7.40
C GLU A 28 2.95 1.76 -6.45
N LYS A 29 1.67 1.86 -6.20
CA LYS A 29 1.19 2.88 -5.26
C LYS A 29 1.68 2.61 -3.85
N ILE A 30 1.80 1.33 -3.49
CA ILE A 30 2.34 0.97 -2.18
C ILE A 30 3.81 1.35 -2.10
N VAL A 31 4.59 0.97 -3.12
CA VAL A 31 6.00 1.29 -3.16
C VAL A 31 6.21 2.80 -3.06
N ASN A 32 5.47 3.55 -3.87
CA ASN A 32 5.61 5.00 -3.90
C ASN A 32 5.26 5.65 -2.56
N ALA A 33 4.23 5.14 -1.90
CA ALA A 33 3.83 5.70 -0.61
C ALA A 33 4.89 5.44 0.46
N ILE A 34 5.45 4.24 0.48
CA ILE A 34 6.51 3.92 1.44
C ILE A 34 7.76 4.75 1.15
N GLU A 35 8.11 4.89 -0.13
CA GLU A 35 9.26 5.70 -0.52
C GLU A 35 9.08 7.15 -0.12
N ALA A 36 7.89 7.68 -0.28
CA ALA A 36 7.61 9.06 0.13
C ALA A 36 7.85 9.25 1.63
N ALA A 37 7.37 8.31 2.43
CA ALA A 37 7.60 8.36 3.87
C ALA A 37 9.09 8.19 4.19
N ASN A 38 9.75 7.29 3.49
CA ASN A 38 11.15 6.98 3.72
C ASN A 38 12.04 8.19 3.47
N ARG A 39 11.72 9.00 2.48
CA ARG A 39 12.49 10.19 2.16
C ARG A 39 12.49 11.23 3.27
N GLU A 40 11.50 11.18 4.14
CA GLU A 40 11.38 12.13 5.23
C GLU A 40 12.14 11.71 6.48
N VAL A 41 12.79 10.57 6.43
CA VAL A 41 13.50 10.01 7.57
C VAL A 41 15.00 10.21 7.39
N ASP A 42 15.70 10.40 8.50
CA ASP A 42 17.16 10.50 8.49
C ASP A 42 17.76 9.30 7.80
N ARG A 43 18.84 9.54 7.06
CA ARG A 43 19.48 8.52 6.27
C ARG A 43 19.76 7.23 7.03
N ILE A 44 20.23 7.36 8.26
CA ILE A 44 20.60 6.21 9.04
C ILE A 44 19.39 5.36 9.47
N HIS A 45 18.19 5.95 9.44
CA HIS A 45 16.98 5.22 9.78
C HIS A 45 16.12 4.87 8.58
N GLN A 46 16.61 5.16 7.37
CA GLN A 46 15.87 4.85 6.16
C GLN A 46 15.90 3.36 5.87
N MET A 47 14.85 2.90 5.22
CA MET A 47 14.78 1.55 4.71
C MET A 47 15.40 1.53 3.32
N ASN A 48 15.94 0.37 2.93
CA ASN A 48 16.50 0.25 1.60
C ASN A 48 15.44 -0.23 0.61
N THR A 49 15.79 -0.19 -0.66
CA THR A 49 14.88 -0.55 -1.74
C THR A 49 14.36 -1.98 -1.61
N TYR A 50 15.22 -2.89 -1.19
CA TYR A 50 14.83 -4.30 -1.05
C TYR A 50 13.80 -4.49 0.04
N GLN A 51 13.94 -3.77 1.13
CA GLN A 51 12.99 -3.86 2.22
C GLN A 51 11.63 -3.33 1.80
N ILE A 52 11.63 -2.20 1.09
CA ILE A 52 10.37 -1.60 0.62
C ILE A 52 9.68 -2.52 -0.36
N GLN A 53 10.44 -3.07 -1.31
CA GLN A 53 9.86 -3.98 -2.29
C GLN A 53 9.32 -5.25 -1.64
N ALA A 54 10.02 -5.76 -0.63
CA ALA A 54 9.59 -6.96 0.07
C ALA A 54 8.24 -6.74 0.76
N ILE A 55 8.07 -5.57 1.36
CA ILE A 55 6.79 -5.22 1.98
C ILE A 55 5.67 -5.20 0.94
N ALA A 56 5.93 -4.53 -0.18
CA ALA A 56 4.94 -4.40 -1.24
C ALA A 56 4.57 -5.77 -1.81
N ASP A 57 5.58 -6.62 -2.04
CA ASP A 57 5.35 -7.95 -2.59
C ASP A 57 4.53 -8.82 -1.64
N LYS A 58 4.81 -8.72 -0.35
CA LYS A 58 4.07 -9.47 0.65
C LYS A 58 2.60 -9.05 0.67
N ILE A 59 2.36 -7.75 0.62
CA ILE A 59 1.00 -7.23 0.60
C ILE A 59 0.28 -7.67 -0.66
N ALA A 60 0.97 -7.62 -1.81
CA ALA A 60 0.37 -8.07 -3.07
C ALA A 60 -0.06 -9.54 -2.97
N ALA A 61 0.77 -10.37 -2.34
CA ALA A 61 0.44 -11.78 -2.16
C ALA A 61 -0.75 -11.97 -1.24
N GLU A 62 -0.81 -11.17 -0.16
CA GLU A 62 -1.94 -11.24 0.76
C GLU A 62 -3.23 -10.81 0.11
N VAL A 63 -3.17 -9.71 -0.65
CA VAL A 63 -4.34 -9.19 -1.34
C VAL A 63 -4.83 -10.18 -2.39
N ALA A 64 -3.91 -10.84 -3.08
CA ALA A 64 -4.27 -11.82 -4.10
C ALA A 64 -5.02 -13.02 -3.51
N ASN A 65 -4.80 -13.32 -2.25
CA ASN A 65 -5.49 -14.42 -1.59
C ASN A 65 -6.88 -14.05 -1.10
N ILE A 66 -7.19 -12.76 -1.06
CA ILE A 66 -8.51 -12.30 -0.66
C ILE A 66 -9.40 -12.32 -1.90
N LYS A 67 -10.51 -13.03 -1.81
CA LYS A 67 -11.34 -13.27 -2.99
C LYS A 67 -12.47 -12.26 -3.12
N ARG A 68 -12.21 -11.04 -2.73
CA ARG A 68 -13.16 -9.95 -2.83
C ARG A 68 -12.42 -8.63 -2.85
N ALA A 69 -13.12 -7.57 -3.14
CA ALA A 69 -12.53 -6.24 -3.09
C ALA A 69 -12.08 -5.92 -1.66
N VAL A 70 -10.99 -5.19 -1.54
CA VAL A 70 -10.36 -4.89 -0.26
C VAL A 70 -10.44 -3.40 -0.01
N ASN A 71 -10.79 -3.01 1.19
CA ASN A 71 -10.83 -1.59 1.54
C ASN A 71 -9.43 -1.02 1.59
N VAL A 72 -9.30 0.23 1.12
CA VAL A 72 -8.00 0.88 1.11
C VAL A 72 -7.42 1.00 2.51
N GLU A 73 -8.27 1.17 3.53
CA GLU A 73 -7.81 1.25 4.91
C GLU A 73 -7.13 -0.04 5.36
N ASP A 74 -7.66 -1.17 4.91
CA ASP A 74 -7.06 -2.46 5.26
C ASP A 74 -5.67 -2.58 4.65
N ILE A 75 -5.52 -2.12 3.42
CA ILE A 75 -4.21 -2.13 2.77
C ILE A 75 -3.25 -1.21 3.50
N GLN A 76 -3.71 -0.04 3.90
CA GLN A 76 -2.87 0.90 4.64
C GLN A 76 -2.39 0.30 5.96
N GLU A 77 -3.24 -0.46 6.63
CA GLU A 77 -2.83 -1.15 7.85
C GLU A 77 -1.80 -2.24 7.57
N MET A 78 -1.96 -2.94 6.46
CA MET A 78 -0.96 -3.92 6.05
C MET A 78 0.40 -3.27 5.81
N VAL A 79 0.39 -2.08 5.21
CA VAL A 79 1.63 -1.34 4.98
C VAL A 79 2.29 -0.97 6.30
N GLU A 80 1.51 -0.41 7.23
CA GLU A 80 2.04 -0.02 8.54
C GLU A 80 2.64 -1.22 9.26
N THR A 81 1.91 -2.32 9.27
CA THR A 81 2.37 -3.53 9.92
C THR A 81 3.65 -4.04 9.26
N GLY A 82 3.69 -4.04 7.93
CA GLY A 82 4.87 -4.49 7.20
C GLY A 82 6.10 -3.66 7.51
N ILE A 83 5.94 -2.35 7.57
CA ILE A 83 7.05 -1.46 7.91
C ILE A 83 7.53 -1.73 9.33
N MET A 84 6.60 -1.90 10.26
CA MET A 84 6.94 -2.16 11.66
C MET A 84 7.64 -3.51 11.84
N GLU A 85 7.20 -4.52 11.10
CA GLU A 85 7.83 -5.83 11.15
C GLU A 85 9.27 -5.79 10.69
N MET A 86 9.57 -4.86 9.80
CA MET A 86 10.95 -4.64 9.33
C MET A 86 11.70 -3.67 10.24
N ARG A 87 11.10 -3.27 11.34
CA ARG A 87 11.68 -2.36 12.33
C ARG A 87 11.93 -0.96 11.81
N GLY A 88 11.23 -0.55 10.76
CA GLY A 88 11.32 0.79 10.22
C GLY A 88 10.41 1.75 10.96
N PHE A 89 10.60 1.89 12.27
CA PHE A 89 9.65 2.63 13.10
C PHE A 89 9.52 4.09 12.70
N GLU A 90 10.63 4.72 12.33
CA GLU A 90 10.62 6.12 11.90
C GLU A 90 9.85 6.27 10.59
N VAL A 91 10.06 5.31 9.68
CA VAL A 91 9.34 5.31 8.41
C VAL A 91 7.85 5.09 8.66
N ALA A 92 7.52 4.18 9.56
CA ALA A 92 6.12 3.92 9.91
C ALA A 92 5.44 5.17 10.44
N GLN A 93 6.13 5.94 11.30
CA GLN A 93 5.58 7.18 11.82
C GLN A 93 5.28 8.18 10.71
N LYS A 94 6.22 8.32 9.78
CA LYS A 94 6.01 9.24 8.64
C LYS A 94 4.87 8.76 7.75
N TYR A 95 4.79 7.46 7.53
CA TYR A 95 3.72 6.90 6.70
C TYR A 95 2.36 7.16 7.34
N ILE A 96 2.24 6.96 8.65
CA ILE A 96 0.98 7.18 9.35
C ILE A 96 0.56 8.65 9.23
N ARG A 97 1.51 9.56 9.38
CA ARG A 97 1.22 10.99 9.22
C ARG A 97 0.80 11.33 7.81
N TYR A 98 1.47 10.75 6.83
CA TYR A 98 1.15 10.97 5.42
C TYR A 98 -0.27 10.50 5.13
N ARG A 99 -0.59 9.31 5.59
CA ARG A 99 -1.91 8.74 5.41
C ARG A 99 -2.99 9.62 6.03
N TYR A 100 -2.72 10.11 7.22
CA TYR A 100 -3.65 10.97 7.93
C TYR A 100 -3.87 12.28 7.18
N LYS A 101 -2.81 12.89 6.73
CA LYS A 101 -2.90 14.14 5.96
C LYS A 101 -3.70 13.96 4.69
N ARG A 102 -3.48 12.85 4.00
CA ARG A 102 -4.24 12.55 2.78
C ARG A 102 -5.72 12.40 3.09
N SER A 103 -6.02 11.76 4.18
CA SER A 103 -7.41 11.56 4.60
C SER A 103 -8.08 12.90 4.89
N LEU A 104 -7.39 13.80 5.59
CA LEU A 104 -7.93 15.12 5.86
C LEU A 104 -8.15 15.92 4.58
N ALA A 105 -7.20 15.87 3.67
CA ALA A 105 -7.30 16.60 2.42
C ALA A 105 -8.50 16.13 1.61
N ARG A 106 -8.71 14.82 1.55
CA ARG A 106 -9.86 14.27 0.83
C ARG A 106 -11.17 14.70 1.46
N HIS A 107 -11.19 14.70 2.77
CA HIS A 107 -12.38 15.09 3.50
C HIS A 107 -12.73 16.54 3.20
N ALA A 108 -11.72 17.39 3.23
CA ALA A 108 -11.91 18.81 2.93
C ALA A 108 -12.41 19.00 1.50
N ASN A 109 -11.88 18.20 0.57
CA ASN A 109 -12.26 18.34 -0.84
C ASN A 109 -13.65 17.82 -1.14
N THR A 110 -14.18 16.94 -0.31
CA THR A 110 -15.51 16.37 -0.53
C THR A 110 -16.60 17.09 0.24
N THR A 111 -16.20 18.01 1.07
CA THR A 111 -17.14 18.80 1.86
C THR A 111 -17.54 20.00 1.04
N ASP A 112 -18.68 20.02 0.56
CA ASP A 112 -19.06 21.19 -0.19
C ASP A 112 -20.22 21.87 0.36
#